data_5d005cd7aee7fe4f91bf6bb267cc11d2
#
_entry.id   5d005cd7aee7fe4f91bf6bb267cc11d2
#
_cell.length_a   1.000
_cell.length_b   1.000
_cell.length_c   1.000
_cell.angle_alpha   90.00
_cell.angle_beta   90.00
_cell.angle_gamma   90.00
#
_symmetry.space_group_name_H-M   'P 1'
#
loop_
_entity.id
_entity.type
_entity.pdbx_description
1 polymer ?
#
loop_
_entity_poly.entity_id
_entity_poly.type
_entity_poly.pdbx_seq_one_letter_code
_entity_poly.pdbx_strand_id
1 'polypeptide(L)'
;MEKMVVKDSDEKDRYSLEEIKNKVILGDALKVLKKIDEEIFDMVFIDPPYFLQLSNKKLKRWNVNTVVEGVNDEWDKFQSFEEYDDFIRKLLTEVKRVMKPSGTIWVIGTYHNIFRIGKIMQDLGYWILNDVIWVKTNPMPNWLGVRFTNATETLIWAVKDKDVKDYTFNREYARRFGIGKIGANVWVLPLCQGSERLKDENGKKLHSTQKPIELLKRVILTSTKEGDLILDPMAGTGTTGYVAKALRRDFVMIEINERYIEGMVERFKKPLRITDKPVPKLEKISKYLGLEGLK
;
A
#
# COMPACT_ATOMS: atom_id res chain seq x y z
N MET A 1 -20.73 -10.77 9.41
CA MET A 1 -19.27 -10.99 9.55
C MET A 1 -18.80 -12.20 8.74
N GLU A 2 -19.45 -13.33 8.84
CA GLU A 2 -19.02 -14.61 8.23
C GLU A 2 -18.82 -14.61 6.71
N LYS A 3 -19.51 -13.78 5.95
CA LYS A 3 -19.41 -13.81 4.47
C LYS A 3 -18.15 -13.12 3.88
N MET A 4 -17.43 -12.28 4.62
CA MET A 4 -16.30 -11.52 4.12
C MET A 4 -14.93 -12.07 4.57
N VAL A 5 -14.89 -12.86 5.63
CA VAL A 5 -13.66 -13.36 6.23
C VAL A 5 -13.55 -14.87 5.99
N VAL A 6 -12.40 -15.30 5.49
CA VAL A 6 -11.98 -16.69 5.39
C VAL A 6 -10.85 -16.91 6.36
N LYS A 7 -10.94 -17.88 7.26
CA LYS A 7 -9.82 -18.24 8.14
C LYS A 7 -8.95 -19.28 7.44
N ASP A 8 -7.67 -19.01 7.32
CA ASP A 8 -6.72 -20.00 6.84
C ASP A 8 -6.51 -21.11 7.87
N SER A 9 -6.29 -22.32 7.41
CA SER A 9 -5.94 -23.47 8.25
C SER A 9 -4.88 -24.31 7.57
N ASP A 10 -4.05 -24.99 8.35
CA ASP A 10 -3.01 -25.89 7.82
C ASP A 10 -3.61 -27.10 7.07
N GLU A 11 -4.89 -27.43 7.29
CA GLU A 11 -5.62 -28.49 6.58
C GLU A 11 -6.09 -28.06 5.17
N LYS A 12 -6.07 -26.76 4.87
CA LYS A 12 -6.49 -26.23 3.57
C LYS A 12 -5.32 -26.26 2.60
N ASP A 13 -5.41 -27.08 1.58
CA ASP A 13 -4.36 -27.23 0.56
C ASP A 13 -4.45 -26.17 -0.55
N ARG A 14 -5.68 -25.77 -0.95
CA ARG A 14 -5.92 -24.86 -2.06
C ARG A 14 -7.22 -24.09 -1.87
N TYR A 15 -7.21 -22.82 -2.32
CA TYR A 15 -8.39 -21.97 -2.41
C TYR A 15 -8.89 -21.90 -3.86
N SER A 16 -10.20 -22.10 -4.08
CA SER A 16 -10.83 -21.70 -5.32
C SER A 16 -11.04 -20.18 -5.33
N LEU A 17 -11.08 -19.60 -6.52
CA LEU A 17 -11.33 -18.15 -6.65
C LEU A 17 -12.68 -17.74 -6.05
N GLU A 18 -13.71 -18.56 -6.19
CA GLU A 18 -15.03 -18.29 -5.62
C GLU A 18 -15.03 -18.23 -4.08
N GLU A 19 -14.18 -19.02 -3.44
CA GLU A 19 -14.04 -18.99 -1.97
C GLU A 19 -13.43 -17.69 -1.46
N ILE A 20 -12.51 -17.08 -2.21
CA ILE A 20 -11.69 -15.96 -1.73
C ILE A 20 -12.01 -14.61 -2.40
N LYS A 21 -12.73 -14.61 -3.51
CA LYS A 21 -13.10 -13.41 -4.26
C LYS A 21 -13.93 -12.45 -3.40
N ASN A 22 -13.52 -11.20 -3.35
CA ASN A 22 -14.13 -10.14 -2.54
C ASN A 22 -14.12 -10.44 -1.03
N LYS A 23 -13.08 -11.12 -0.57
CA LYS A 23 -12.90 -11.48 0.84
C LYS A 23 -11.51 -11.11 1.37
N VAL A 24 -11.38 -11.19 2.67
CA VAL A 24 -10.10 -11.15 3.38
C VAL A 24 -9.83 -12.52 3.98
N ILE A 25 -8.62 -13.01 3.80
CA ILE A 25 -8.14 -14.26 4.39
C ILE A 25 -7.34 -13.91 5.64
N LEU A 26 -7.80 -14.40 6.80
CA LEU A 26 -7.03 -14.32 8.04
C LEU A 26 -5.96 -15.40 8.01
N GLY A 27 -4.71 -15.00 7.80
CA GLY A 27 -3.59 -15.93 7.70
C GLY A 27 -2.27 -15.25 7.36
N ASP A 28 -1.20 -16.03 7.41
CA ASP A 28 0.13 -15.63 6.97
C ASP A 28 0.21 -15.55 5.45
N ALA A 29 0.65 -14.42 4.92
CA ALA A 29 0.69 -14.17 3.48
C ALA A 29 1.52 -15.22 2.72
N LEU A 30 2.69 -15.62 3.25
CA LEU A 30 3.54 -16.61 2.60
C LEU A 30 2.93 -18.02 2.56
N LYS A 31 2.13 -18.36 3.58
CA LYS A 31 1.39 -19.63 3.60
C LYS A 31 0.18 -19.58 2.67
N VAL A 32 -0.62 -18.54 2.77
CA VAL A 32 -1.86 -18.38 1.99
C VAL A 32 -1.58 -18.29 0.50
N LEU A 33 -0.58 -17.50 0.08
CA LEU A 33 -0.24 -17.35 -1.34
C LEU A 33 0.08 -18.69 -2.01
N LYS A 34 0.76 -19.62 -1.34
CA LYS A 34 1.06 -20.96 -1.87
C LYS A 34 -0.17 -21.80 -2.19
N LYS A 35 -1.31 -21.47 -1.55
CA LYS A 35 -2.60 -22.18 -1.71
C LYS A 35 -3.50 -21.52 -2.78
N ILE A 36 -3.03 -20.41 -3.39
CA ILE A 36 -3.73 -19.67 -4.44
C ILE A 36 -3.17 -20.08 -5.79
N ASP A 37 -4.05 -20.18 -6.78
CA ASP A 37 -3.69 -20.54 -8.14
C ASP A 37 -2.75 -19.51 -8.79
N GLU A 38 -1.93 -19.95 -9.70
CA GLU A 38 -1.09 -19.09 -10.51
C GLU A 38 -1.90 -18.28 -11.53
N GLU A 39 -1.37 -17.12 -11.89
CA GLU A 39 -1.83 -16.29 -13.00
C GLU A 39 -3.29 -15.84 -12.95
N ILE A 40 -3.80 -15.51 -11.74
CA ILE A 40 -5.20 -15.07 -11.57
C ILE A 40 -5.37 -13.57 -11.30
N PHE A 41 -4.36 -12.85 -10.80
CA PHE A 41 -4.48 -11.45 -10.42
C PHE A 41 -4.03 -10.49 -11.52
N ASP A 42 -4.86 -9.49 -11.81
CA ASP A 42 -4.58 -8.42 -12.77
C ASP A 42 -3.64 -7.37 -12.18
N MET A 43 -3.76 -7.11 -10.87
CA MET A 43 -2.91 -6.15 -10.17
C MET A 43 -2.65 -6.60 -8.73
N VAL A 44 -1.44 -6.36 -8.26
CA VAL A 44 -1.07 -6.55 -6.86
C VAL A 44 -0.61 -5.24 -6.26
N PHE A 45 -1.08 -4.92 -5.06
CA PHE A 45 -0.56 -3.81 -4.26
C PHE A 45 0.03 -4.36 -2.97
N ILE A 46 1.24 -3.94 -2.61
CA ILE A 46 1.94 -4.39 -1.41
C ILE A 46 2.41 -3.19 -0.60
N ASP A 47 2.00 -3.13 0.66
CA ASP A 47 2.54 -2.25 1.70
C ASP A 47 3.29 -3.11 2.73
N PRO A 48 4.53 -3.55 2.43
CA PRO A 48 5.24 -4.52 3.27
C PRO A 48 5.75 -3.86 4.55
N PRO A 49 6.18 -4.64 5.55
CA PRO A 49 6.93 -4.12 6.69
C PRO A 49 8.08 -3.22 6.24
N TYR A 50 8.31 -2.13 6.97
CA TYR A 50 9.34 -1.15 6.58
C TYR A 50 10.69 -1.39 7.23
N PHE A 51 10.72 -2.29 8.21
CA PHE A 51 11.88 -2.57 9.04
C PHE A 51 12.49 -1.27 9.61
N LEU A 52 11.63 -0.48 10.26
CA LEU A 52 11.97 0.87 10.70
C LEU A 52 13.07 0.93 11.75
N GLN A 53 13.37 -0.18 12.44
CA GLN A 53 14.39 -0.31 13.49
C GLN A 53 14.32 0.81 14.54
N LEU A 54 13.10 1.26 14.83
CA LEU A 54 12.88 2.33 15.81
C LEU A 54 13.23 1.80 17.20
N SER A 55 14.15 2.48 17.88
CA SER A 55 14.45 2.17 19.28
C SER A 55 13.19 2.34 20.13
N ASN A 56 12.96 1.43 21.10
CA ASN A 56 11.85 1.48 22.07
C ASN A 56 11.93 2.72 23.01
N LYS A 57 12.78 3.69 22.72
CA LYS A 57 12.95 4.90 23.52
C LYS A 57 11.80 5.85 23.20
N LYS A 58 11.02 6.19 24.23
CA LYS A 58 10.05 7.29 24.18
C LYS A 58 10.77 8.57 23.77
N LEU A 59 10.49 9.08 22.58
CA LEU A 59 11.11 10.31 22.08
C LEU A 59 10.42 11.50 22.76
N LYS A 60 11.15 12.27 23.54
CA LYS A 60 10.67 13.56 24.06
C LYS A 60 10.80 14.60 22.95
N ARG A 61 9.74 15.34 22.72
CA ARG A 61 9.75 16.49 21.82
C ARG A 61 10.59 17.60 22.43
N TRP A 62 11.50 18.19 21.67
CA TRP A 62 12.18 19.44 22.08
C TRP A 62 11.10 20.52 22.32
N ASN A 63 11.03 21.07 23.50
CA ASN A 63 10.10 22.12 23.94
C ASN A 63 8.62 21.75 24.24
N VAL A 64 8.24 20.49 24.28
CA VAL A 64 6.90 20.08 24.72
C VAL A 64 6.97 18.78 25.53
N ASN A 65 6.25 18.71 26.65
CA ASN A 65 6.18 17.48 27.48
C ASN A 65 5.39 16.31 26.84
N THR A 66 5.27 16.30 25.53
CA THR A 66 4.57 15.24 24.80
C THR A 66 5.53 14.13 24.45
N VAL A 67 5.27 12.95 24.96
CA VAL A 67 5.99 11.71 24.59
C VAL A 67 5.35 11.16 23.33
N VAL A 68 6.14 10.95 22.28
CA VAL A 68 5.70 10.29 21.04
C VAL A 68 6.23 8.86 21.06
N GLU A 69 5.34 7.89 21.05
CA GLU A 69 5.70 6.49 20.86
C GLU A 69 5.94 6.25 19.35
N GLY A 70 7.11 5.71 19.02
CA GLY A 70 7.38 5.27 17.64
C GLY A 70 6.52 4.05 17.26
N VAL A 71 6.41 3.77 15.97
CA VAL A 71 5.82 2.54 15.47
C VAL A 71 6.67 1.36 15.99
N ASN A 72 6.07 0.49 16.80
CA ASN A 72 6.72 -0.67 17.40
C ASN A 72 5.80 -1.89 17.24
N ASP A 73 5.29 -2.06 16.05
CA ASP A 73 4.40 -3.16 15.72
C ASP A 73 5.21 -4.46 15.52
N GLU A 74 4.68 -5.59 16.00
CA GLU A 74 5.40 -6.88 15.95
C GLU A 74 5.68 -7.36 14.53
N TRP A 75 4.83 -7.02 13.59
CA TRP A 75 4.99 -7.34 12.17
C TRP A 75 6.16 -6.61 11.48
N ASP A 76 6.75 -5.56 12.09
CA ASP A 76 7.91 -4.81 11.56
C ASP A 76 9.24 -5.22 12.23
N LYS A 77 9.27 -6.33 12.95
CA LYS A 77 10.45 -6.81 13.67
C LYS A 77 11.17 -7.90 12.90
N PHE A 78 12.35 -7.59 12.39
CA PHE A 78 13.30 -8.53 11.81
C PHE A 78 14.61 -8.46 12.58
N GLN A 79 15.35 -9.56 12.65
CA GLN A 79 16.62 -9.62 13.37
C GLN A 79 17.77 -9.02 12.55
N SER A 80 17.68 -9.10 11.22
CA SER A 80 18.69 -8.59 10.31
C SER A 80 18.10 -8.17 8.95
N PHE A 81 18.94 -7.49 8.15
CA PHE A 81 18.57 -7.18 6.77
C PHE A 81 18.49 -8.44 5.88
N GLU A 82 19.28 -9.46 6.19
CA GLU A 82 19.25 -10.74 5.48
C GLU A 82 17.90 -11.44 5.68
N GLU A 83 17.39 -11.47 6.91
CA GLU A 83 16.06 -12.02 7.22
C GLU A 83 14.96 -11.23 6.51
N TYR A 84 15.06 -9.90 6.53
CA TYR A 84 14.12 -9.03 5.81
C TYR A 84 14.15 -9.30 4.30
N ASP A 85 15.33 -9.38 3.70
CA ASP A 85 15.49 -9.63 2.26
C ASP A 85 14.96 -11.02 1.88
N ASP A 86 15.18 -12.04 2.70
CA ASP A 86 14.65 -13.39 2.47
C ASP A 86 13.11 -13.40 2.51
N PHE A 87 12.53 -12.70 3.48
CA PHE A 87 11.09 -12.53 3.57
C PHE A 87 10.52 -11.83 2.32
N ILE A 88 11.09 -10.70 1.91
CA ILE A 88 10.65 -9.95 0.72
C ILE A 88 10.84 -10.78 -0.56
N ARG A 89 11.94 -11.52 -0.68
CA ARG A 89 12.20 -12.40 -1.81
C ARG A 89 11.15 -13.51 -1.92
N LYS A 90 10.83 -14.19 -0.82
CA LYS A 90 9.77 -15.21 -0.77
C LYS A 90 8.41 -14.63 -1.16
N LEU A 91 8.06 -13.48 -0.58
CA LEU A 91 6.81 -12.79 -0.87
C LEU A 91 6.69 -12.44 -2.36
N LEU A 92 7.69 -11.77 -2.92
CA LEU A 92 7.69 -11.34 -4.31
C LEU A 92 7.74 -12.52 -5.29
N THR A 93 8.38 -13.64 -4.92
CA THR A 93 8.36 -14.87 -5.72
C THR A 93 6.95 -15.44 -5.85
N GLU A 94 6.22 -15.57 -4.73
CA GLU A 94 4.85 -16.05 -4.74
C GLU A 94 3.90 -15.07 -5.43
N VAL A 95 4.08 -13.77 -5.19
CA VAL A 95 3.29 -12.73 -5.88
C VAL A 95 3.49 -12.80 -7.39
N LYS A 96 4.73 -12.97 -7.86
CA LYS A 96 5.02 -13.12 -9.29
C LYS A 96 4.30 -14.32 -9.90
N ARG A 97 4.21 -15.43 -9.16
CA ARG A 97 3.53 -16.65 -9.60
C ARG A 97 2.02 -16.42 -9.77
N VAL A 98 1.37 -15.78 -8.79
CA VAL A 98 -0.09 -15.59 -8.81
C VAL A 98 -0.57 -14.44 -9.71
N MET A 99 0.34 -13.54 -10.14
CA MET A 99 0.03 -12.49 -11.11
C MET A 99 -0.20 -13.08 -12.51
N LYS A 100 -1.18 -12.56 -13.24
CA LYS A 100 -1.36 -12.83 -14.68
C LYS A 100 -0.11 -12.43 -15.47
N PRO A 101 0.12 -12.97 -16.66
CA PRO A 101 1.21 -12.54 -17.53
C PRO A 101 1.22 -11.02 -17.78
N SER A 102 0.06 -10.41 -18.04
CA SER A 102 -0.12 -8.95 -18.23
C SER A 102 -0.35 -8.18 -16.93
N GLY A 103 -0.30 -8.86 -15.78
CA GLY A 103 -0.53 -8.25 -14.47
C GLY A 103 0.55 -7.26 -14.06
N THR A 104 0.17 -6.29 -13.24
CA THR A 104 1.09 -5.30 -12.69
C THR A 104 1.19 -5.39 -11.18
N ILE A 105 2.30 -4.91 -10.64
CA ILE A 105 2.55 -4.83 -9.20
C ILE A 105 2.93 -3.41 -8.80
N TRP A 106 2.40 -2.98 -7.66
CA TRP A 106 2.78 -1.77 -6.96
C TRP A 106 3.31 -2.13 -5.57
N VAL A 107 4.51 -1.69 -5.25
CA VAL A 107 5.10 -1.85 -3.92
C VAL A 107 5.45 -0.49 -3.36
N ILE A 108 4.92 -0.16 -2.18
CA ILE A 108 5.20 1.11 -1.52
C ILE A 108 6.23 0.93 -0.41
N GLY A 109 7.06 1.94 -0.20
CA GLY A 109 8.04 1.96 0.88
C GLY A 109 8.65 3.33 1.12
N THR A 110 9.48 3.39 2.16
CA THR A 110 10.29 4.55 2.48
C THR A 110 11.77 4.27 2.19
N TYR A 111 12.65 5.24 2.44
CA TYR A 111 14.09 5.06 2.28
C TYR A 111 14.69 3.92 3.14
N HIS A 112 13.96 3.40 4.14
CA HIS A 112 14.41 2.28 4.95
C HIS A 112 14.45 0.96 4.17
N ASN A 113 13.51 0.77 3.24
CA ASN A 113 13.30 -0.53 2.61
C ASN A 113 13.19 -0.49 1.08
N ILE A 114 12.75 0.63 0.48
CA ILE A 114 12.39 0.65 -0.95
C ILE A 114 13.54 0.33 -1.89
N PHE A 115 14.76 0.72 -1.55
CA PHE A 115 15.94 0.41 -2.36
C PHE A 115 16.28 -1.08 -2.36
N ARG A 116 16.11 -1.75 -1.20
CA ARG A 116 16.29 -3.22 -1.08
C ARG A 116 15.21 -3.95 -1.86
N ILE A 117 13.97 -3.53 -1.72
CA ILE A 117 12.83 -4.09 -2.46
C ILE A 117 13.05 -3.94 -3.96
N GLY A 118 13.43 -2.75 -4.46
CA GLY A 118 13.71 -2.52 -5.86
C GLY A 118 14.81 -3.42 -6.41
N LYS A 119 15.90 -3.61 -5.64
CA LYS A 119 16.96 -4.57 -6.00
C LYS A 119 16.42 -6.00 -6.09
N ILE A 120 15.66 -6.45 -5.09
CA ILE A 120 15.11 -7.80 -5.06
C ILE A 120 14.13 -8.02 -6.22
N MET A 121 13.29 -7.04 -6.56
CA MET A 121 12.40 -7.09 -7.72
C MET A 121 13.19 -7.30 -9.01
N GLN A 122 14.27 -6.53 -9.22
CA GLN A 122 15.13 -6.68 -10.41
C GLN A 122 15.85 -8.04 -10.43
N ASP A 123 16.35 -8.52 -9.29
CA ASP A 123 16.97 -9.85 -9.18
C ASP A 123 15.99 -10.99 -9.54
N LEU A 124 14.70 -10.82 -9.21
CA LEU A 124 13.63 -11.75 -9.55
C LEU A 124 13.11 -11.58 -10.99
N GLY A 125 13.69 -10.66 -11.77
CA GLY A 125 13.33 -10.42 -13.17
C GLY A 125 12.04 -9.64 -13.36
N TYR A 126 11.56 -8.90 -12.36
CA TYR A 126 10.52 -7.90 -12.58
C TYR A 126 11.06 -6.76 -13.43
N TRP A 127 10.24 -6.24 -14.34
CA TRP A 127 10.57 -5.05 -15.11
C TRP A 127 9.90 -3.82 -14.51
N ILE A 128 10.71 -2.93 -13.92
CA ILE A 128 10.22 -1.70 -13.32
C ILE A 128 9.83 -0.72 -14.43
N LEU A 129 8.56 -0.30 -14.43
CA LEU A 129 8.01 0.67 -15.35
C LEU A 129 8.28 2.10 -14.89
N ASN A 130 8.02 2.37 -13.62
CA ASN A 130 8.27 3.66 -12.97
C ASN A 130 8.51 3.49 -11.46
N ASP A 131 9.21 4.44 -10.88
CA ASP A 131 9.02 4.89 -9.51
C ASP A 131 7.96 6.00 -9.49
N VAL A 132 7.13 6.05 -8.47
CA VAL A 132 6.20 7.15 -8.21
C VAL A 132 6.49 7.73 -6.85
N ILE A 133 6.74 9.03 -6.79
CA ILE A 133 7.05 9.73 -5.55
C ILE A 133 5.78 10.34 -4.97
N TRP A 134 5.32 9.79 -3.87
CA TRP A 134 4.27 10.40 -3.08
C TRP A 134 4.83 11.46 -2.15
N VAL A 135 4.52 12.72 -2.42
CA VAL A 135 4.85 13.87 -1.58
C VAL A 135 3.71 14.10 -0.58
N LYS A 136 4.03 14.00 0.70
CA LYS A 136 3.08 14.17 1.81
C LYS A 136 2.89 15.65 2.10
N THR A 137 1.65 16.15 2.07
CA THR A 137 1.36 17.56 2.39
C THR A 137 1.39 17.86 3.90
N ASN A 138 1.34 16.82 4.74
CA ASN A 138 1.35 16.90 6.20
C ASN A 138 2.28 15.84 6.81
N PRO A 139 3.60 15.83 6.44
CA PRO A 139 4.52 14.83 6.93
C PRO A 139 4.70 14.95 8.45
N MET A 140 4.99 13.81 9.11
CA MET A 140 5.37 13.82 10.51
C MET A 140 6.72 14.52 10.67
N PRO A 141 6.82 15.56 11.52
CA PRO A 141 8.07 16.29 11.69
C PRO A 141 9.18 15.40 12.28
N ASN A 142 10.43 15.72 11.93
CA ASN A 142 11.57 15.15 12.64
C ASN A 142 11.73 15.86 13.99
N TRP A 143 11.27 15.21 15.05
CA TRP A 143 11.22 15.79 16.38
C TRP A 143 12.59 16.16 16.97
N LEU A 144 13.66 15.49 16.54
CA LEU A 144 15.02 15.74 17.02
C LEU A 144 15.73 16.84 16.22
N GLY A 145 15.20 17.21 15.03
CA GLY A 145 15.80 18.25 14.20
C GLY A 145 17.20 17.90 13.62
N VAL A 146 17.59 16.61 13.67
CA VAL A 146 18.95 16.17 13.29
C VAL A 146 19.06 15.66 11.85
N ARG A 147 17.94 15.62 11.14
CA ARG A 147 17.86 15.21 9.73
C ARG A 147 16.61 15.82 9.07
N PHE A 148 16.49 15.71 7.76
CA PHE A 148 15.30 16.16 7.05
C PHE A 148 14.03 15.42 7.52
N THR A 149 12.90 16.12 7.48
CA THR A 149 11.57 15.51 7.64
C THR A 149 11.32 14.56 6.46
N ASN A 150 10.91 13.31 6.75
CA ASN A 150 10.57 12.35 5.72
C ASN A 150 9.22 12.70 5.07
N ALA A 151 9.25 13.58 4.08
CA ALA A 151 8.06 14.09 3.40
C ALA A 151 7.64 13.27 2.18
N THR A 152 8.33 12.15 1.88
CA THR A 152 8.02 11.32 0.72
C THR A 152 7.89 9.85 1.07
N GLU A 153 7.15 9.12 0.24
CA GLU A 153 7.22 7.67 0.08
C GLU A 153 7.35 7.36 -1.40
N THR A 154 7.95 6.23 -1.73
CA THR A 154 8.16 5.78 -3.10
C THR A 154 7.30 4.56 -3.38
N LEU A 155 6.60 4.56 -4.51
CA LEU A 155 5.95 3.37 -5.04
C LEU A 155 6.74 2.88 -6.25
N ILE A 156 7.09 1.60 -6.28
CA ILE A 156 7.63 0.94 -7.47
C ILE A 156 6.47 0.33 -8.23
N TRP A 157 6.33 0.67 -9.50
CA TRP A 157 5.37 0.05 -10.42
C TRP A 157 6.11 -0.82 -11.43
N ALA A 158 5.71 -2.09 -11.54
CA ALA A 158 6.41 -3.07 -12.37
C ALA A 158 5.45 -4.08 -13.01
N VAL A 159 5.97 -4.78 -14.01
CA VAL A 159 5.38 -5.98 -14.65
C VAL A 159 6.26 -7.20 -14.40
N LYS A 160 5.74 -8.41 -14.72
CA LYS A 160 6.42 -9.70 -14.47
C LYS A 160 7.84 -9.77 -15.05
N ASP A 161 8.03 -9.23 -16.27
CA ASP A 161 9.32 -9.21 -16.99
C ASP A 161 9.33 -8.14 -18.10
N LYS A 162 10.47 -7.98 -18.76
CA LYS A 162 10.71 -6.97 -19.80
C LYS A 162 9.88 -7.15 -21.09
N ASP A 163 9.36 -8.33 -21.32
CA ASP A 163 8.67 -8.67 -22.57
C ASP A 163 7.16 -8.41 -22.49
N VAL A 164 6.62 -8.16 -21.28
CA VAL A 164 5.23 -7.79 -21.05
C VAL A 164 4.95 -6.40 -21.64
N LYS A 165 4.01 -6.32 -22.60
CA LYS A 165 3.62 -5.06 -23.28
C LYS A 165 2.13 -4.74 -23.17
N ASP A 166 1.31 -5.72 -22.85
CA ASP A 166 -0.16 -5.67 -22.85
C ASP A 166 -0.77 -5.34 -21.49
N TYR A 167 0.03 -4.78 -20.55
CA TYR A 167 -0.44 -4.34 -19.26
C TYR A 167 -1.38 -3.12 -19.37
N THR A 168 -2.27 -3.00 -18.40
CA THR A 168 -3.21 -1.87 -18.36
C THR A 168 -2.51 -0.58 -17.89
N PHE A 169 -2.61 0.48 -18.69
CA PHE A 169 -2.24 1.85 -18.32
C PHE A 169 -3.32 2.84 -18.76
N ASN A 170 -4.11 3.34 -17.83
CA ASN A 170 -5.17 4.30 -18.08
C ASN A 170 -4.61 5.73 -18.17
N ARG A 171 -4.11 6.09 -19.34
CA ARG A 171 -3.43 7.37 -19.61
C ARG A 171 -4.25 8.60 -19.21
N GLU A 172 -5.56 8.56 -19.40
CA GLU A 172 -6.42 9.68 -19.03
C GLU A 172 -6.45 9.93 -17.52
N TYR A 173 -6.54 8.86 -16.73
CA TYR A 173 -6.47 8.97 -15.27
C TYR A 173 -5.08 9.42 -14.80
N ALA A 174 -4.02 8.86 -15.37
CA ALA A 174 -2.66 9.24 -15.05
C ALA A 174 -2.41 10.75 -15.27
N ARG A 175 -2.96 11.33 -16.35
CA ARG A 175 -2.88 12.77 -16.62
C ARG A 175 -3.59 13.64 -15.58
N ARG A 176 -4.59 13.13 -14.88
CA ARG A 176 -5.32 13.87 -13.85
C ARG A 176 -4.58 13.91 -12.51
N PHE A 177 -3.66 12.99 -12.27
CA PHE A 177 -3.05 12.78 -10.95
C PHE A 177 -1.64 13.36 -10.82
N GLY A 178 -0.89 13.47 -11.90
CA GLY A 178 0.47 13.99 -11.90
C GLY A 178 0.55 15.51 -11.87
N ILE A 179 1.74 16.02 -11.65
CA ILE A 179 2.05 17.44 -11.82
C ILE A 179 2.09 17.76 -13.31
N GLY A 180 1.34 18.76 -13.72
CA GLY A 180 1.28 19.19 -15.14
C GLY A 180 0.30 18.38 -15.99
N LYS A 181 0.40 18.52 -17.33
CA LYS A 181 -0.56 17.94 -18.28
C LYS A 181 -0.22 16.52 -18.76
N ILE A 182 0.91 15.97 -18.36
CA ILE A 182 1.49 14.75 -18.92
C ILE A 182 1.40 13.51 -17.99
N GLY A 183 0.80 13.64 -16.78
CA GLY A 183 0.71 12.51 -15.87
C GLY A 183 2.08 12.14 -15.27
N ALA A 184 2.75 13.10 -14.65
CA ALA A 184 4.06 12.87 -14.03
C ALA A 184 3.98 11.92 -12.83
N ASN A 185 5.08 11.24 -12.55
CA ASN A 185 5.25 10.27 -11.45
C ASN A 185 5.39 10.91 -10.05
N VAL A 186 4.96 12.16 -9.88
CA VAL A 186 4.96 12.86 -8.58
C VAL A 186 3.53 13.12 -8.15
N TRP A 187 3.14 12.51 -7.02
CA TRP A 187 1.80 12.62 -6.47
C TRP A 187 1.82 13.37 -5.15
N VAL A 188 1.09 14.47 -5.06
CA VAL A 188 0.99 15.29 -3.86
C VAL A 188 -0.32 14.98 -3.14
N LEU A 189 -0.24 14.35 -1.96
CA LEU A 189 -1.38 13.86 -1.17
C LEU A 189 -1.10 13.96 0.33
N PRO A 190 -2.12 14.17 1.15
CA PRO A 190 -1.97 14.07 2.60
C PRO A 190 -1.80 12.61 3.03
N LEU A 191 -1.21 12.42 4.22
CA LEU A 191 -1.34 11.18 4.99
C LEU A 191 -2.81 10.92 5.32
N CYS A 192 -3.16 9.67 5.54
CA CYS A 192 -4.48 9.28 6.05
C CYS A 192 -4.76 9.99 7.39
N GLN A 193 -5.86 10.72 7.48
CA GLN A 193 -6.24 11.52 8.65
C GLN A 193 -7.75 11.71 8.77
N GLY A 194 -8.18 12.32 9.87
CA GLY A 194 -9.58 12.65 10.11
C GLY A 194 -10.49 11.43 10.18
N SER A 195 -11.67 11.51 9.55
CA SER A 195 -12.67 10.44 9.52
C SER A 195 -12.29 9.23 8.66
N GLU A 196 -11.30 9.38 7.81
CA GLU A 196 -10.78 8.27 6.99
C GLU A 196 -9.98 7.27 7.82
N ARG A 197 -9.31 7.76 8.86
CA ARG A 197 -8.48 6.92 9.71
C ARG A 197 -9.32 6.07 10.64
N LEU A 198 -9.12 4.76 10.55
CA LEU A 198 -9.77 3.83 11.46
C LEU A 198 -9.21 3.98 12.89
N LYS A 199 -10.13 3.91 13.84
CA LYS A 199 -9.84 4.01 15.27
C LYS A 199 -10.39 2.77 15.97
N ASP A 200 -9.73 2.40 17.05
CA ASP A 200 -10.23 1.36 17.95
C ASP A 200 -11.33 1.92 18.88
N GLU A 201 -11.86 1.07 19.73
CA GLU A 201 -12.88 1.39 20.74
C GLU A 201 -12.47 2.51 21.70
N ASN A 202 -11.17 2.69 21.91
CA ASN A 202 -10.60 3.75 22.76
C ASN A 202 -10.31 5.04 21.98
N GLY A 203 -10.69 5.13 20.71
CA GLY A 203 -10.42 6.28 19.84
C GLY A 203 -8.96 6.40 19.36
N LYS A 204 -8.10 5.41 19.67
CA LYS A 204 -6.73 5.36 19.18
C LYS A 204 -6.70 4.84 17.73
N LYS A 205 -5.61 5.15 17.02
CA LYS A 205 -5.38 4.63 15.67
C LYS A 205 -5.40 3.10 15.70
N LEU A 206 -6.23 2.48 14.86
CA LEU A 206 -6.25 1.03 14.73
C LEU A 206 -4.95 0.51 14.10
N HIS A 207 -4.44 1.20 13.09
CA HIS A 207 -3.19 0.88 12.40
C HIS A 207 -2.31 2.13 12.31
N SER A 208 -1.02 1.99 12.58
CA SER A 208 -0.07 3.10 12.65
C SER A 208 0.12 3.81 11.30
N THR A 209 0.16 3.05 10.21
CA THR A 209 0.55 3.49 8.86
C THR A 209 -0.54 3.30 7.80
N GLN A 210 -1.83 3.39 8.17
CA GLN A 210 -2.95 3.28 7.22
C GLN A 210 -2.73 4.17 6.00
N LYS A 211 -2.79 3.60 4.79
CA LYS A 211 -2.65 4.34 3.54
C LYS A 211 -3.92 5.11 3.17
N PRO A 212 -3.79 6.32 2.56
CA PRO A 212 -4.95 7.13 2.17
C PRO A 212 -5.72 6.51 0.99
N ILE A 213 -7.05 6.68 1.03
CA ILE A 213 -7.96 6.25 -0.05
C ILE A 213 -7.53 6.84 -1.40
N GLU A 214 -7.16 8.12 -1.43
CA GLU A 214 -6.78 8.78 -2.68
C GLU A 214 -5.52 8.16 -3.31
N LEU A 215 -4.58 7.64 -2.51
CA LEU A 215 -3.41 6.94 -3.02
C LEU A 215 -3.82 5.65 -3.75
N LEU A 216 -4.62 4.80 -3.09
CA LEU A 216 -5.09 3.55 -3.67
C LEU A 216 -6.02 3.77 -4.87
N LYS A 217 -6.83 4.82 -4.84
CA LYS A 217 -7.63 5.23 -5.99
C LYS A 217 -6.75 5.50 -7.22
N ARG A 218 -5.65 6.23 -7.07
CA ARG A 218 -4.73 6.51 -8.18
C ARG A 218 -4.07 5.25 -8.70
N VAL A 219 -3.55 4.40 -7.81
CA VAL A 219 -2.96 3.11 -8.15
C VAL A 219 -3.93 2.27 -8.97
N ILE A 220 -5.15 2.06 -8.44
CA ILE A 220 -6.15 1.19 -9.06
C ILE A 220 -6.64 1.75 -10.40
N LEU A 221 -7.01 3.04 -10.44
CA LEU A 221 -7.50 3.65 -11.69
C LEU A 221 -6.44 3.71 -12.79
N THR A 222 -5.16 3.81 -12.44
CA THR A 222 -4.07 3.85 -13.43
C THR A 222 -3.82 2.49 -14.06
N SER A 223 -3.91 1.42 -13.29
CA SER A 223 -3.37 0.10 -13.69
C SER A 223 -4.40 -1.01 -13.77
N THR A 224 -5.71 -0.71 -13.68
CA THR A 224 -6.78 -1.72 -13.79
C THR A 224 -7.99 -1.22 -14.56
N LYS A 225 -8.80 -2.18 -15.04
CA LYS A 225 -10.14 -1.99 -15.61
C LYS A 225 -11.21 -2.44 -14.62
N GLU A 226 -12.47 -2.07 -14.85
CA GLU A 226 -13.61 -2.62 -14.09
C GLU A 226 -13.67 -4.13 -14.28
N GLY A 227 -13.93 -4.85 -13.19
CA GLY A 227 -13.95 -6.30 -13.15
C GLY A 227 -12.58 -6.97 -12.96
N ASP A 228 -11.47 -6.25 -13.04
CA ASP A 228 -10.14 -6.79 -12.74
C ASP A 228 -10.04 -7.24 -11.28
N LEU A 229 -9.24 -8.29 -11.05
CA LEU A 229 -9.00 -8.87 -9.73
C LEU A 229 -7.70 -8.34 -9.13
N ILE A 230 -7.82 -7.76 -7.94
CA ILE A 230 -6.72 -7.11 -7.21
C ILE A 230 -6.34 -7.95 -6.00
N LEU A 231 -5.04 -8.17 -5.79
CA LEU A 231 -4.49 -8.78 -4.58
C LEU A 231 -3.83 -7.73 -3.69
N ASP A 232 -4.12 -7.80 -2.40
CA ASP A 232 -3.32 -7.14 -1.35
C ASP A 232 -2.94 -8.19 -0.29
N PRO A 233 -1.70 -8.72 -0.33
CA PRO A 233 -1.27 -9.79 0.58
C PRO A 233 -0.93 -9.30 1.99
N MET A 234 -0.97 -7.98 2.25
CA MET A 234 -0.66 -7.35 3.54
C MET A 234 -1.62 -6.20 3.82
N ALA A 235 -2.91 -6.55 3.88
CA ALA A 235 -4.00 -5.59 3.73
C ALA A 235 -4.15 -4.56 4.87
N GLY A 236 -3.60 -4.84 6.06
CA GLY A 236 -3.74 -3.95 7.20
C GLY A 236 -5.21 -3.61 7.48
N THR A 237 -5.57 -2.35 7.26
CA THR A 237 -6.97 -1.88 7.43
C THR A 237 -7.83 -2.00 6.17
N GLY A 238 -7.36 -2.72 5.14
CA GLY A 238 -8.12 -3.05 3.93
C GLY A 238 -8.43 -1.88 2.99
N THR A 239 -7.59 -0.85 2.96
CA THR A 239 -7.83 0.31 2.09
C THR A 239 -7.88 -0.10 0.62
N THR A 240 -7.02 -1.02 0.19
CA THR A 240 -6.98 -1.53 -1.20
C THR A 240 -8.31 -2.14 -1.61
N GLY A 241 -8.81 -3.14 -0.87
CA GLY A 241 -10.07 -3.80 -1.19
C GLY A 241 -11.28 -2.86 -1.06
N TYR A 242 -11.26 -1.93 -0.09
CA TYR A 242 -12.31 -0.95 0.09
C TYR A 242 -12.45 -0.01 -1.12
N VAL A 243 -11.31 0.45 -1.66
CA VAL A 243 -11.27 1.28 -2.87
C VAL A 243 -11.57 0.45 -4.12
N ALA A 244 -11.04 -0.77 -4.23
CA ALA A 244 -11.32 -1.69 -5.33
C ALA A 244 -12.83 -1.92 -5.49
N LYS A 245 -13.53 -2.28 -4.40
CA LYS A 245 -14.98 -2.45 -4.37
C LYS A 245 -15.72 -1.20 -4.86
N ALA A 246 -15.34 -0.02 -4.38
CA ALA A 246 -15.98 1.24 -4.76
C ALA A 246 -15.77 1.59 -6.24
N LEU A 247 -14.68 1.11 -6.82
CA LEU A 247 -14.33 1.28 -8.24
C LEU A 247 -14.78 0.10 -9.12
N ARG A 248 -15.59 -0.82 -8.60
CA ARG A 248 -16.08 -2.01 -9.32
C ARG A 248 -14.97 -2.97 -9.79
N ARG A 249 -13.92 -3.09 -8.97
CA ARG A 249 -12.91 -4.14 -9.10
C ARG A 249 -13.17 -5.20 -8.06
N ASP A 250 -12.85 -6.45 -8.41
CA ASP A 250 -12.81 -7.54 -7.46
C ASP A 250 -11.49 -7.52 -6.69
N PHE A 251 -11.46 -8.13 -5.51
CA PHE A 251 -10.28 -8.14 -4.68
C PHE A 251 -10.13 -9.43 -3.87
N VAL A 252 -8.90 -9.74 -3.50
CA VAL A 252 -8.53 -10.69 -2.46
C VAL A 252 -7.55 -9.97 -1.53
N MET A 253 -7.80 -10.05 -0.25
CA MET A 253 -6.91 -9.48 0.77
C MET A 253 -6.42 -10.56 1.71
N ILE A 254 -5.19 -10.45 2.19
CA ILE A 254 -4.63 -11.32 3.22
C ILE A 254 -4.17 -10.44 4.37
N GLU A 255 -4.50 -10.83 5.59
CA GLU A 255 -4.09 -10.12 6.81
C GLU A 255 -3.90 -11.13 7.95
N ILE A 256 -2.82 -10.99 8.68
CA ILE A 256 -2.49 -11.88 9.80
C ILE A 256 -3.12 -11.42 11.12
N ASN A 257 -3.44 -10.13 11.22
CA ASN A 257 -3.93 -9.52 12.46
C ASN A 257 -5.47 -9.49 12.49
N GLU A 258 -6.07 -10.32 13.33
CA GLU A 258 -7.53 -10.43 13.48
C GLU A 258 -8.18 -9.08 13.84
N ARG A 259 -7.54 -8.28 14.69
CA ARG A 259 -8.05 -6.96 15.09
C ARG A 259 -8.13 -5.97 13.91
N TYR A 260 -7.17 -6.04 12.97
CA TYR A 260 -7.24 -5.22 11.75
C TYR A 260 -8.39 -5.66 10.85
N ILE A 261 -8.63 -6.96 10.76
CA ILE A 261 -9.75 -7.53 10.00
C ILE A 261 -11.10 -7.09 10.59
N GLU A 262 -11.26 -7.08 11.91
CA GLU A 262 -12.48 -6.57 12.55
C GLU A 262 -12.78 -5.12 12.13
N GLY A 263 -11.78 -4.25 12.24
CA GLY A 263 -11.91 -2.86 11.80
C GLY A 263 -12.17 -2.71 10.29
N MET A 264 -11.57 -3.59 9.50
CA MET A 264 -11.80 -3.67 8.05
C MET A 264 -13.26 -4.05 7.74
N VAL A 265 -13.80 -5.09 8.38
CA VAL A 265 -15.19 -5.53 8.20
C VAL A 265 -16.17 -4.43 8.56
N GLU A 266 -15.96 -3.71 9.66
CA GLU A 266 -16.79 -2.55 10.03
C GLU A 266 -16.72 -1.42 8.98
N ARG A 267 -15.53 -1.18 8.43
CA ARG A 267 -15.34 -0.21 7.35
C ARG A 267 -16.16 -0.55 6.11
N PHE A 268 -16.17 -1.83 5.72
CA PHE A 268 -16.87 -2.30 4.51
C PHE A 268 -18.42 -2.25 4.62
N LYS A 269 -18.97 -2.10 5.82
CA LYS A 269 -20.41 -1.85 6.02
C LYS A 269 -20.81 -0.44 5.55
N LYS A 270 -19.86 0.49 5.47
CA LYS A 270 -20.10 1.87 5.06
C LYS A 270 -19.77 2.03 3.57
N PRO A 271 -20.71 2.52 2.74
CA PRO A 271 -20.41 2.71 1.33
C PRO A 271 -19.35 3.81 1.13
N LEU A 272 -18.33 3.51 0.36
CA LEU A 272 -17.35 4.50 -0.06
C LEU A 272 -17.88 5.25 -1.29
N ARG A 273 -18.06 6.55 -1.15
CA ARG A 273 -18.31 7.43 -2.30
C ARG A 273 -16.99 8.00 -2.78
N ILE A 274 -16.51 7.52 -3.91
CA ILE A 274 -15.34 8.09 -4.55
C ILE A 274 -15.80 9.32 -5.33
N THR A 275 -15.23 10.47 -4.96
CA THR A 275 -15.41 11.71 -5.69
C THR A 275 -14.18 11.97 -6.54
N ASP A 276 -14.36 12.35 -7.80
CA ASP A 276 -13.29 12.89 -8.64
C ASP A 276 -12.96 14.31 -8.20
N LYS A 277 -12.38 14.45 -7.01
CA LYS A 277 -11.85 15.75 -6.61
C LYS A 277 -10.69 16.09 -7.53
N PRO A 278 -10.68 17.28 -8.12
CA PRO A 278 -9.57 17.70 -8.97
C PRO A 278 -8.28 17.70 -8.14
N VAL A 279 -7.18 17.29 -8.77
CA VAL A 279 -5.83 17.47 -8.22
C VAL A 279 -5.68 18.92 -7.79
N PRO A 280 -5.10 19.22 -6.62
CA PRO A 280 -4.82 20.60 -6.24
C PRO A 280 -4.07 21.29 -7.37
N LYS A 281 -4.55 22.45 -7.84
CA LYS A 281 -3.84 23.24 -8.86
C LYS A 281 -2.42 23.49 -8.41
N LEU A 282 -1.49 23.61 -9.37
CA LEU A 282 -0.06 23.88 -9.09
C LEU A 282 0.15 25.01 -8.09
N GLU A 283 -0.70 26.05 -8.12
CA GLU A 283 -0.70 27.16 -7.14
C GLU A 283 -0.87 26.71 -5.68
N LYS A 284 -1.69 25.67 -5.43
CA LYS A 284 -1.78 25.08 -4.08
C LYS A 284 -0.55 24.26 -3.73
N ILE A 285 0.05 23.60 -4.71
CA ILE A 285 1.27 22.82 -4.52
C ILE A 285 2.45 23.75 -4.23
N SER A 286 2.59 24.87 -4.95
CA SER A 286 3.65 25.86 -4.71
C SER A 286 3.55 26.46 -3.30
N LYS A 287 2.33 26.71 -2.81
CA LYS A 287 2.10 27.15 -1.42
C LYS A 287 2.58 26.13 -0.39
N TYR A 288 2.28 24.83 -0.60
CA TYR A 288 2.74 23.76 0.30
C TYR A 288 4.26 23.55 0.26
N LEU A 289 4.89 23.80 -0.86
CA LEU A 289 6.34 23.65 -1.04
C LEU A 289 7.13 24.93 -0.70
N GLY A 290 6.45 26.01 -0.27
CA GLY A 290 7.11 27.30 0.01
C GLY A 290 7.72 27.95 -1.23
N LEU A 291 7.23 27.60 -2.43
CA LEU A 291 7.73 28.11 -3.71
C LEU A 291 6.95 29.36 -4.18
N GLU A 292 6.18 29.98 -3.28
CA GLU A 292 5.49 31.26 -3.57
C GLU A 292 6.55 32.33 -3.83
N GLY A 293 6.60 32.82 -5.05
CA GLY A 293 7.52 33.89 -5.44
C GLY A 293 8.70 33.46 -6.35
N LEU A 294 8.89 32.19 -6.61
CA LEU A 294 9.80 31.73 -7.67
C LEU A 294 9.06 31.82 -9.02
N LYS A 295 9.31 32.87 -9.76
CA LYS A 295 8.92 33.01 -11.18
C LYS A 295 10.01 32.46 -12.08
#